data_cd063382108b1a482ad14a9e07bf1325
#
_entry.id   cd063382108b1a482ad14a9e07bf1325
#
_cell.length_a   1.000
_cell.length_b   1.000
_cell.length_c   1.000
_cell.angle_alpha   90.00
_cell.angle_beta   90.00
_cell.angle_gamma   90.00
#
_symmetry.space_group_name_H-M   'P 1'
#
loop_
_entity.id
_entity.type
_entity.pdbx_description
1 polymer ?
#
loop_
_entity_poly.entity_id
_entity_poly.type
_entity_poly.pdbx_seq_one_letter_code
_entity_poly.pdbx_strand_id
1 'polypeptide(L)'
;VVQQAKPGEAVCGDNWIVRWFPDGWVCAIADGLGHGLIASQAATAIVEAVRRAPANRTPVDLVEAAHQAAKPTRGAAVGIAVLDRPKGLLRFAGIGNIAGLVVNGAERRHLVSHNGIIGHDYRKLAEFSQPWHAQSLLLLHSDGIATHWDLDRYPGLLSRDPSLIAGILYRDFKRGRDDATVVVVTQRFSAGVPSPESPCPTRSV
;
A
#
# COMPACT_ATOMS: atom_id res chain seq x y z
N VAL A 1 -0.25 4.74 8.29
CA VAL A 1 -1.25 4.95 7.22
C VAL A 1 -2.17 6.09 7.58
N VAL A 2 -2.61 6.88 6.61
CA VAL A 2 -3.73 7.80 6.68
C VAL A 2 -4.73 7.41 5.61
N GLN A 3 -6.00 7.32 5.98
CA GLN A 3 -7.11 6.98 5.09
C GLN A 3 -8.32 7.85 5.45
N GLN A 4 -8.96 8.42 4.43
CA GLN A 4 -10.11 9.30 4.59
C GLN A 4 -11.11 9.05 3.47
N ALA A 5 -12.37 8.87 3.84
CA ALA A 5 -13.45 8.82 2.87
C ALA A 5 -13.66 10.17 2.18
N LYS A 6 -14.13 10.13 0.95
CA LYS A 6 -14.60 11.29 0.20
C LYS A 6 -15.59 12.11 1.04
N PRO A 7 -15.53 13.44 1.01
CA PRO A 7 -16.50 14.29 1.72
C PRO A 7 -17.95 13.91 1.37
N GLY A 8 -18.78 13.67 2.39
CA GLY A 8 -20.15 13.24 2.24
C GLY A 8 -20.38 11.74 2.21
N GLU A 9 -19.32 10.92 2.13
CA GLU A 9 -19.41 9.46 2.21
C GLU A 9 -19.14 8.97 3.63
N ALA A 10 -19.91 7.96 4.07
CA ALA A 10 -19.71 7.32 5.37
C ALA A 10 -18.62 6.24 5.35
N VAL A 11 -18.25 5.74 4.15
CA VAL A 11 -17.32 4.64 3.96
C VAL A 11 -16.30 5.04 2.89
N CYS A 12 -15.02 4.80 3.17
CA CYS A 12 -13.94 5.01 2.20
C CYS A 12 -13.98 3.92 1.12
N GLY A 13 -13.90 4.31 -0.14
CA GLY A 13 -13.79 3.41 -1.28
C GLY A 13 -12.44 2.72 -1.40
N ASP A 14 -11.40 3.30 -0.78
CA ASP A 14 -10.07 2.70 -0.70
C ASP A 14 -9.99 1.65 0.41
N ASN A 15 -9.03 0.73 0.28
CA ASN A 15 -8.62 -0.16 1.36
C ASN A 15 -7.13 -0.50 1.24
N TRP A 16 -6.52 -0.98 2.32
CA TRP A 16 -5.11 -1.28 2.36
C TRP A 16 -4.78 -2.41 3.32
N ILE A 17 -3.59 -3.01 3.18
CA ILE A 17 -3.05 -4.01 4.10
C ILE A 17 -1.53 -3.94 4.13
N VAL A 18 -0.95 -4.15 5.31
CA VAL A 18 0.46 -4.51 5.49
C VAL A 18 0.50 -5.78 6.32
N ARG A 19 1.12 -6.84 5.77
CA ARG A 19 1.33 -8.12 6.45
C ARG A 19 2.80 -8.36 6.62
N TRP A 20 3.22 -8.63 7.83
CA TRP A 20 4.60 -8.93 8.19
C TRP A 20 4.82 -10.45 8.22
N PHE A 21 5.97 -10.88 7.75
CA PHE A 21 6.46 -12.25 7.79
C PHE A 21 7.88 -12.27 8.31
N PRO A 22 8.42 -13.42 8.74
CA PRO A 22 9.82 -13.53 9.18
C PRO A 22 10.81 -12.98 8.15
N ASP A 23 10.58 -13.25 6.86
CA ASP A 23 11.47 -12.90 5.76
C ASP A 23 11.05 -11.63 4.97
N GLY A 24 10.11 -10.86 5.48
CA GLY A 24 9.70 -9.64 4.79
C GLY A 24 8.28 -9.18 5.11
N TRP A 25 7.65 -8.53 4.15
CA TRP A 25 6.26 -8.08 4.25
C TRP A 25 5.61 -7.94 2.87
N VAL A 26 4.28 -7.92 2.88
CA VAL A 26 3.43 -7.53 1.75
C VAL A 26 2.67 -6.28 2.12
N CYS A 27 2.69 -5.28 1.23
CA CYS A 27 1.89 -4.07 1.34
C CYS A 27 1.02 -3.96 0.09
N ALA A 28 -0.28 -3.75 0.28
CA ALA A 28 -1.20 -3.49 -0.82
C ALA A 28 -2.10 -2.30 -0.51
N ILE A 29 -2.43 -1.56 -1.55
CA ILE A 29 -3.46 -0.52 -1.56
C ILE A 29 -4.39 -0.79 -2.73
N ALA A 30 -5.69 -0.66 -2.50
CA ALA A 30 -6.73 -0.81 -3.51
C ALA A 30 -7.66 0.41 -3.45
N ASP A 31 -7.95 0.98 -4.62
CA ASP A 31 -8.86 2.10 -4.82
C ASP A 31 -10.05 1.59 -5.66
N GLY A 32 -11.20 1.42 -5.01
CA GLY A 32 -12.42 0.89 -5.63
C GLY A 32 -13.04 1.90 -6.58
N LEU A 33 -13.45 1.45 -7.77
CA LEU A 33 -14.06 2.31 -8.78
C LEU A 33 -15.31 3.03 -8.29
N GLY A 34 -15.21 4.37 -8.24
CA GLY A 34 -16.23 5.26 -7.72
C GLY A 34 -15.96 5.64 -6.27
N HIS A 35 -16.96 5.66 -5.41
CA HIS A 35 -16.83 6.03 -3.99
C HIS A 35 -17.90 5.35 -3.13
N GLY A 36 -17.75 5.45 -1.81
CA GLY A 36 -18.70 4.91 -0.85
C GLY A 36 -18.72 3.37 -0.81
N LEU A 37 -19.85 2.80 -0.37
CA LEU A 37 -19.97 1.38 -0.03
C LEU A 37 -19.61 0.44 -1.19
N ILE A 38 -20.03 0.74 -2.42
CA ILE A 38 -19.80 -0.16 -3.56
C ILE A 38 -18.32 -0.19 -3.96
N ALA A 39 -17.65 0.96 -3.94
CA ALA A 39 -16.20 1.03 -4.15
C ALA A 39 -15.44 0.30 -3.03
N SER A 40 -15.85 0.50 -1.77
CA SER A 40 -15.29 -0.20 -0.61
C SER A 40 -15.42 -1.72 -0.70
N GLN A 41 -16.49 -2.26 -1.26
CA GLN A 41 -16.64 -3.70 -1.49
C GLN A 41 -15.57 -4.25 -2.44
N ALA A 42 -15.28 -3.54 -3.52
CA ALA A 42 -14.23 -3.93 -4.47
C ALA A 42 -12.84 -3.90 -3.81
N ALA A 43 -12.51 -2.79 -3.15
CA ALA A 43 -11.24 -2.66 -2.45
C ALA A 43 -11.07 -3.70 -1.33
N THR A 44 -12.16 -4.01 -0.59
CA THR A 44 -12.15 -5.03 0.46
C THR A 44 -11.94 -6.43 -0.11
N ALA A 45 -12.58 -6.80 -1.21
CA ALA A 45 -12.38 -8.11 -1.85
C ALA A 45 -10.91 -8.32 -2.25
N ILE A 46 -10.26 -7.28 -2.78
CA ILE A 46 -8.84 -7.28 -3.14
C ILE A 46 -7.95 -7.47 -1.91
N VAL A 47 -8.15 -6.66 -0.88
CA VAL A 47 -7.37 -6.73 0.36
C VAL A 47 -7.51 -8.08 1.04
N GLU A 48 -8.71 -8.67 1.06
CA GLU A 48 -8.95 -10.01 1.61
C GLU A 48 -8.28 -11.12 0.79
N ALA A 49 -8.20 -10.99 -0.53
CA ALA A 49 -7.44 -11.91 -1.37
C ALA A 49 -5.95 -11.88 -1.02
N VAL A 50 -5.37 -10.68 -0.86
CA VAL A 50 -3.97 -10.49 -0.42
C VAL A 50 -3.77 -11.01 1.01
N ARG A 51 -4.73 -10.80 1.91
CA ARG A 51 -4.67 -11.27 3.30
C ARG A 51 -4.58 -12.79 3.40
N ARG A 52 -5.32 -13.52 2.55
CA ARG A 52 -5.38 -14.98 2.56
C ARG A 52 -4.25 -15.65 1.77
N ALA A 53 -3.54 -14.90 0.95
CA ALA A 53 -2.48 -15.44 0.11
C ALA A 53 -1.29 -15.94 0.95
N PRO A 54 -0.61 -17.03 0.51
CA PRO A 54 0.64 -17.47 1.12
C PRO A 54 1.73 -16.39 1.09
N ALA A 55 2.65 -16.43 2.07
CA ALA A 55 3.70 -15.42 2.24
C ALA A 55 4.71 -15.35 1.08
N ASN A 56 4.90 -16.44 0.36
CA ASN A 56 5.90 -16.58 -0.71
C ASN A 56 5.41 -16.18 -2.10
N ARG A 57 4.27 -15.49 -2.19
CA ARG A 57 3.71 -15.05 -3.48
C ARG A 57 4.43 -13.83 -4.02
N THR A 58 4.55 -13.78 -5.35
CA THR A 58 5.04 -12.59 -6.06
C THR A 58 3.97 -11.50 -6.11
N PRO A 59 4.33 -10.22 -6.33
CA PRO A 59 3.33 -9.18 -6.58
C PRO A 59 2.39 -9.51 -7.74
N VAL A 60 2.90 -10.15 -8.80
CA VAL A 60 2.08 -10.60 -9.96
C VAL A 60 1.05 -11.63 -9.53
N ASP A 61 1.45 -12.68 -8.80
CA ASP A 61 0.51 -13.69 -8.28
C ASP A 61 -0.59 -13.05 -7.42
N LEU A 62 -0.22 -12.05 -6.61
CA LEU A 62 -1.15 -11.36 -5.72
C LEU A 62 -2.13 -10.47 -6.51
N VAL A 63 -1.67 -9.79 -7.57
CA VAL A 63 -2.53 -9.01 -8.47
C VAL A 63 -3.49 -9.92 -9.21
N GLU A 64 -3.06 -11.10 -9.66
CA GLU A 64 -3.94 -12.08 -10.31
C GLU A 64 -4.99 -12.62 -9.36
N ALA A 65 -4.62 -12.95 -8.12
CA ALA A 65 -5.57 -13.36 -7.08
C ALA A 65 -6.58 -12.24 -6.75
N ALA A 66 -6.10 -11.00 -6.64
CA ALA A 66 -6.93 -9.82 -6.45
C ALA A 66 -7.90 -9.61 -7.63
N HIS A 67 -7.44 -9.81 -8.87
CA HIS A 67 -8.26 -9.72 -10.07
C HIS A 67 -9.42 -10.72 -10.04
N GLN A 68 -9.16 -11.98 -9.68
CA GLN A 68 -10.22 -12.98 -9.57
C GLN A 68 -11.23 -12.62 -8.47
N ALA A 69 -10.76 -12.15 -7.32
CA ALA A 69 -11.62 -11.76 -6.20
C ALA A 69 -12.50 -10.54 -6.51
N ALA A 70 -12.01 -9.61 -7.34
CA ALA A 70 -12.73 -8.40 -7.68
C ALA A 70 -13.75 -8.56 -8.84
N LYS A 71 -13.76 -9.69 -9.58
CA LYS A 71 -14.67 -9.91 -10.72
C LYS A 71 -16.15 -9.66 -10.44
N PRO A 72 -16.71 -10.03 -9.26
CA PRO A 72 -18.12 -9.77 -8.96
C PRO A 72 -18.38 -8.32 -8.49
N THR A 73 -17.41 -7.44 -8.58
CA THR A 73 -17.49 -6.06 -8.09
C THR A 73 -17.37 -5.05 -9.24
N ARG A 74 -17.37 -3.75 -8.89
CA ARG A 74 -17.08 -2.68 -9.86
C ARG A 74 -15.62 -2.67 -10.33
N GLY A 75 -14.74 -3.43 -9.68
CA GLY A 75 -13.32 -3.36 -9.93
C GLY A 75 -12.62 -2.22 -9.17
N ALA A 76 -11.29 -2.18 -9.31
CA ALA A 76 -10.45 -1.23 -8.59
C ALA A 76 -9.11 -0.99 -9.32
N ALA A 77 -8.41 0.07 -8.92
CA ALA A 77 -6.97 0.17 -9.07
C ALA A 77 -6.27 -0.55 -7.91
N VAL A 78 -5.09 -1.11 -8.13
CA VAL A 78 -4.30 -1.79 -7.09
C VAL A 78 -2.81 -1.56 -7.26
N GLY A 79 -2.10 -1.40 -6.15
CA GLY A 79 -0.65 -1.46 -6.08
C GLY A 79 -0.23 -2.43 -4.99
N ILE A 80 0.63 -3.40 -5.34
CA ILE A 80 1.10 -4.44 -4.41
C ILE A 80 2.62 -4.47 -4.41
N ALA A 81 3.20 -4.31 -3.23
CA ALA A 81 4.62 -4.40 -2.98
C ALA A 81 4.93 -5.58 -2.06
N VAL A 82 5.98 -6.33 -2.37
CA VAL A 82 6.48 -7.47 -1.59
C VAL A 82 7.95 -7.26 -1.30
N LEU A 83 8.32 -7.26 -0.04
CA LEU A 83 9.71 -7.26 0.39
C LEU A 83 10.19 -8.68 0.63
N ASP A 84 11.28 -9.05 -0.05
CA ASP A 84 12.13 -10.21 0.23
C ASP A 84 13.35 -9.68 1.01
N ARG A 85 13.29 -9.77 2.35
CA ARG A 85 14.34 -9.23 3.24
C ARG A 85 15.69 -9.91 3.05
N PRO A 86 15.78 -11.26 2.99
CA PRO A 86 17.04 -11.95 2.76
C PRO A 86 17.75 -11.52 1.48
N LYS A 87 16.99 -11.21 0.43
CA LYS A 87 17.55 -10.71 -0.84
C LYS A 87 17.75 -9.20 -0.88
N GLY A 88 17.24 -8.44 0.11
CA GLY A 88 17.25 -6.99 0.07
C GLY A 88 16.54 -6.43 -1.17
N LEU A 89 15.41 -7.03 -1.54
CA LEU A 89 14.72 -6.75 -2.80
C LEU A 89 13.25 -6.44 -2.55
N LEU A 90 12.82 -5.24 -2.93
CA LEU A 90 11.42 -4.87 -3.03
C LEU A 90 10.93 -5.14 -4.45
N ARG A 91 9.84 -5.88 -4.57
CA ARG A 91 9.14 -6.13 -5.84
C ARG A 91 7.78 -5.44 -5.82
N PHE A 92 7.36 -4.91 -6.96
CA PHE A 92 6.10 -4.20 -7.10
C PHE A 92 5.39 -4.57 -8.40
N ALA A 93 4.08 -4.70 -8.33
CA ALA A 93 3.19 -4.73 -9.48
C ALA A 93 1.94 -3.89 -9.19
N GLY A 94 1.45 -3.17 -10.20
CA GLY A 94 0.25 -2.34 -10.06
C GLY A 94 -0.56 -2.25 -11.33
N ILE A 95 -1.87 -2.10 -11.17
CA ILE A 95 -2.86 -1.86 -12.22
C ILE A 95 -3.71 -0.67 -11.82
N GLY A 96 -3.92 0.26 -12.74
CA GLY A 96 -4.70 1.48 -12.55
C GLY A 96 -3.82 2.68 -12.21
N ASN A 97 -4.30 3.54 -11.31
CA ASN A 97 -3.74 4.85 -11.00
C ASN A 97 -3.09 4.94 -9.60
N ILE A 98 -2.83 3.80 -8.95
CA ILE A 98 -2.04 3.83 -7.71
C ILE A 98 -0.64 4.33 -8.00
N ALA A 99 -0.23 5.34 -7.26
CA ALA A 99 1.12 5.88 -7.33
C ALA A 99 1.99 5.36 -6.19
N GLY A 100 3.28 5.18 -6.48
CA GLY A 100 4.23 4.72 -5.49
C GLY A 100 5.61 5.35 -5.67
N LEU A 101 6.35 5.42 -4.56
CA LEU A 101 7.72 5.89 -4.50
C LEU A 101 8.53 5.01 -3.54
N VAL A 102 9.71 4.61 -3.96
CA VAL A 102 10.75 4.06 -3.08
C VAL A 102 11.83 5.11 -2.88
N VAL A 103 12.18 5.35 -1.63
CA VAL A 103 13.27 6.24 -1.23
C VAL A 103 14.39 5.42 -0.62
N ASN A 104 15.59 5.51 -1.20
CA ASN A 104 16.82 4.86 -0.73
C ASN A 104 17.88 5.94 -0.49
N GLY A 105 17.90 6.54 0.68
CA GLY A 105 18.74 7.71 0.96
C GLY A 105 18.36 8.90 0.07
N ALA A 106 19.26 9.33 -0.82
CA ALA A 106 19.02 10.41 -1.78
C ALA A 106 18.31 9.92 -3.06
N GLU A 107 18.31 8.61 -3.32
CA GLU A 107 17.71 8.04 -4.53
C GLU A 107 16.20 7.92 -4.35
N ARG A 108 15.45 8.34 -5.39
CA ARG A 108 13.98 8.26 -5.47
C ARG A 108 13.58 7.55 -6.74
N ARG A 109 12.79 6.49 -6.60
CA ARG A 109 12.30 5.69 -7.73
C ARG A 109 10.79 5.56 -7.68
N HIS A 110 10.13 6.15 -8.68
CA HIS A 110 8.69 5.97 -8.86
C HIS A 110 8.36 4.54 -9.28
N LEU A 111 7.32 4.00 -8.68
CA LEU A 111 6.76 2.71 -9.04
C LEU A 111 5.69 2.93 -10.11
N VAL A 112 5.69 2.08 -11.11
CA VAL A 112 4.81 2.22 -12.29
C VAL A 112 3.68 1.21 -12.20
N SER A 113 2.43 1.69 -12.21
CA SER A 113 1.24 0.87 -12.44
C SER A 113 0.90 0.87 -13.93
N HIS A 114 0.45 -0.28 -14.43
CA HIS A 114 -0.03 -0.40 -15.80
C HIS A 114 -1.51 -0.03 -15.90
N ASN A 115 -1.94 0.45 -17.06
CA ASN A 115 -3.33 0.80 -17.30
C ASN A 115 -4.23 -0.45 -17.24
N GLY A 116 -5.40 -0.30 -16.62
CA GLY A 116 -6.39 -1.34 -16.49
C GLY A 116 -7.25 -1.18 -15.24
N ILE A 117 -8.15 -2.13 -15.04
CA ILE A 117 -9.06 -2.21 -13.91
C ILE A 117 -9.06 -3.64 -13.40
N ILE A 118 -8.64 -3.83 -12.16
CA ILE A 118 -8.71 -5.12 -11.47
C ILE A 118 -10.19 -5.54 -11.32
N GLY A 119 -10.48 -6.79 -11.69
CA GLY A 119 -11.84 -7.30 -11.77
C GLY A 119 -12.46 -7.25 -13.18
N HIS A 120 -11.95 -6.40 -14.07
CA HIS A 120 -12.44 -6.26 -15.45
C HIS A 120 -11.39 -6.64 -16.49
N ASP A 121 -10.53 -5.70 -16.86
CA ASP A 121 -9.54 -5.92 -17.90
C ASP A 121 -8.24 -5.12 -17.64
N TYR A 122 -7.12 -5.72 -18.03
CA TYR A 122 -5.82 -5.07 -18.13
C TYR A 122 -4.98 -5.75 -19.21
N ARG A 123 -4.27 -4.94 -20.00
CA ARG A 123 -3.50 -5.46 -21.16
C ARG A 123 -2.14 -6.01 -20.78
N LYS A 124 -1.55 -5.50 -19.71
CA LYS A 124 -0.20 -5.83 -19.29
C LYS A 124 -0.11 -5.84 -17.79
N LEU A 125 0.51 -6.87 -17.26
CA LEU A 125 0.94 -6.95 -15.87
C LEU A 125 2.45 -7.24 -15.86
N ALA A 126 3.22 -6.42 -15.19
CA ALA A 126 4.66 -6.59 -15.07
C ALA A 126 5.11 -6.28 -13.64
N GLU A 127 6.13 -7.01 -13.22
CA GLU A 127 6.81 -6.81 -11.95
C GLU A 127 8.02 -5.90 -12.13
N PHE A 128 8.20 -4.97 -11.22
CA PHE A 128 9.38 -4.12 -11.10
C PHE A 128 10.10 -4.43 -9.81
N SER A 129 11.41 -4.47 -9.85
CA SER A 129 12.26 -4.75 -8.69
C SER A 129 13.14 -3.56 -8.35
N GLN A 130 13.30 -3.31 -7.05
CA GLN A 130 14.14 -2.23 -6.50
C GLN A 130 14.97 -2.77 -5.34
N PRO A 131 16.24 -2.35 -5.18
CA PRO A 131 17.00 -2.61 -3.96
C PRO A 131 16.26 -2.06 -2.74
N TRP A 132 16.35 -2.80 -1.62
CA TRP A 132 15.78 -2.38 -0.34
C TRP A 132 16.83 -2.49 0.77
N HIS A 133 17.04 -1.40 1.49
CA HIS A 133 18.02 -1.27 2.56
C HIS A 133 17.33 -0.92 3.89
N ALA A 134 18.07 -0.98 4.99
CA ALA A 134 17.53 -0.71 6.33
C ALA A 134 16.89 0.68 6.51
N GLN A 135 17.30 1.66 5.70
CA GLN A 135 16.76 3.02 5.71
C GLN A 135 15.79 3.30 4.56
N SER A 136 15.43 2.27 3.79
CA SER A 136 14.47 2.43 2.70
C SER A 136 13.09 2.75 3.22
N LEU A 137 12.35 3.50 2.41
CA LEU A 137 10.96 3.87 2.65
C LEU A 137 10.15 3.57 1.39
N LEU A 138 9.03 2.88 1.55
CA LEU A 138 7.99 2.75 0.54
C LEU A 138 6.86 3.71 0.86
N LEU A 139 6.38 4.41 -0.16
CA LEU A 139 5.18 5.23 -0.12
C LEU A 139 4.26 4.78 -1.24
N LEU A 140 3.01 4.48 -0.92
CA LEU A 140 1.93 4.22 -1.87
C LEU A 140 0.77 5.16 -1.56
N HIS A 141 0.07 5.62 -2.60
CA HIS A 141 -1.16 6.41 -2.40
C HIS A 141 -2.16 6.23 -3.54
N SER A 142 -3.45 6.41 -3.22
CA SER A 142 -4.55 6.50 -4.18
C SER A 142 -4.58 7.87 -4.87
N ASP A 143 -5.41 8.03 -5.86
CA ASP A 143 -5.49 9.25 -6.66
C ASP A 143 -6.17 10.43 -5.94
N GLY A 144 -6.77 10.22 -4.77
CA GLY A 144 -7.18 11.29 -3.85
C GLY A 144 -6.03 12.17 -3.35
N ILE A 145 -4.78 11.72 -3.54
CA ILE A 145 -3.57 12.50 -3.32
C ILE A 145 -3.03 12.99 -4.67
N ALA A 146 -2.65 14.25 -4.75
CA ALA A 146 -2.03 14.82 -5.95
C ALA A 146 -0.73 14.09 -6.30
N THR A 147 -0.45 13.90 -7.59
CA THR A 147 0.75 13.18 -8.05
C THR A 147 2.01 14.06 -8.02
N HIS A 148 1.86 15.37 -8.01
CA HIS A 148 2.97 16.33 -7.97
C HIS A 148 3.15 16.85 -6.55
N TRP A 149 3.96 16.16 -5.78
CA TRP A 149 4.38 16.58 -4.44
C TRP A 149 5.90 16.47 -4.32
N ASP A 150 6.47 17.33 -3.48
CA ASP A 150 7.88 17.42 -3.26
C ASP A 150 8.18 17.32 -1.76
N LEU A 151 8.83 16.22 -1.36
CA LEU A 151 9.23 15.97 0.03
C LEU A 151 10.44 16.80 0.48
N ASP A 152 11.19 17.39 -0.47
CA ASP A 152 12.32 18.26 -0.14
C ASP A 152 11.89 19.57 0.50
N ARG A 153 10.62 19.95 0.33
CA ARG A 153 9.99 21.08 1.04
C ARG A 153 9.90 20.87 2.56
N TYR A 154 10.14 19.65 3.04
CA TYR A 154 10.07 19.27 4.44
C TYR A 154 11.40 18.66 4.92
N PRO A 155 12.44 19.49 5.18
CA PRO A 155 13.74 19.01 5.60
C PRO A 155 13.66 18.05 6.79
N GLY A 156 14.28 16.88 6.67
CA GLY A 156 14.30 15.86 7.72
C GLY A 156 13.01 15.02 7.86
N LEU A 157 11.96 15.27 7.07
CA LEU A 157 10.70 14.53 7.15
C LEU A 157 10.88 13.01 6.92
N LEU A 158 11.68 12.62 5.93
CA LEU A 158 11.93 11.22 5.59
C LEU A 158 12.62 10.43 6.70
N SER A 159 13.22 11.13 7.69
CA SER A 159 13.80 10.49 8.87
C SER A 159 12.82 10.38 10.04
N ARG A 160 11.60 10.85 9.92
CA ARG A 160 10.58 10.84 10.96
C ARG A 160 9.75 9.56 10.93
N ASP A 161 8.82 9.46 11.89
CA ASP A 161 7.86 8.37 11.95
C ASP A 161 7.04 8.27 10.65
N PRO A 162 6.78 7.07 10.12
CA PRO A 162 5.99 6.87 8.91
C PRO A 162 4.60 7.50 8.96
N SER A 163 3.97 7.54 10.11
CA SER A 163 2.64 8.15 10.28
C SER A 163 2.68 9.66 10.10
N LEU A 164 3.76 10.32 10.52
CA LEU A 164 3.96 11.75 10.29
C LEU A 164 4.14 12.05 8.78
N ILE A 165 4.91 11.22 8.08
CA ILE A 165 5.09 11.35 6.63
C ILE A 165 3.75 11.23 5.92
N ALA A 166 2.97 10.18 6.25
CA ALA A 166 1.64 9.98 5.68
C ALA A 166 0.69 11.15 6.00
N GLY A 167 0.72 11.65 7.23
CA GLY A 167 -0.10 12.78 7.68
C GLY A 167 0.20 14.08 6.94
N ILE A 168 1.48 14.40 6.70
CA ILE A 168 1.89 15.60 5.96
C ILE A 168 1.48 15.50 4.50
N LEU A 169 1.72 14.34 3.87
CA LEU A 169 1.28 14.13 2.47
C LEU A 169 -0.24 14.29 2.33
N TYR A 170 -1.00 13.69 3.22
CA TYR A 170 -2.44 13.85 3.24
C TYR A 170 -2.86 15.30 3.44
N ARG A 171 -2.33 15.97 4.47
CA ARG A 171 -2.70 17.36 4.82
C ARG A 171 -2.49 18.33 3.66
N ASP A 172 -1.34 18.23 2.98
CA ASP A 172 -0.89 19.25 2.03
C ASP A 172 -1.22 18.92 0.57
N PHE A 173 -1.48 17.63 0.25
CA PHE A 173 -1.64 17.20 -1.14
C PHE A 173 -2.95 16.44 -1.41
N LYS A 174 -3.86 16.34 -0.43
CA LYS A 174 -5.19 15.78 -0.70
C LYS A 174 -5.94 16.63 -1.70
N ARG A 175 -6.63 16.01 -2.63
CA ARG A 175 -7.48 16.70 -3.63
C ARG A 175 -8.83 17.12 -3.06
N GLY A 176 -9.29 16.50 -1.96
CA GLY A 176 -10.51 16.87 -1.23
C GLY A 176 -11.83 16.57 -1.95
N ARG A 177 -11.80 15.81 -3.03
CA ARG A 177 -12.97 15.45 -3.85
C ARG A 177 -13.12 13.96 -4.12
N ASP A 178 -12.25 13.14 -3.50
CA ASP A 178 -12.24 11.70 -3.61
C ASP A 178 -11.79 11.05 -2.31
N ASP A 179 -11.93 9.71 -2.22
CA ASP A 179 -11.29 8.91 -1.20
C ASP A 179 -9.77 9.13 -1.26
N ALA A 180 -9.10 9.15 -0.13
CA ALA A 180 -7.66 9.40 -0.08
C ALA A 180 -6.97 8.50 0.91
N THR A 181 -6.01 7.71 0.42
CA THR A 181 -5.21 6.80 1.23
C THR A 181 -3.73 7.00 0.95
N VAL A 182 -2.94 7.12 2.02
CA VAL A 182 -1.48 7.15 1.98
C VAL A 182 -0.94 6.06 2.88
N VAL A 183 -0.17 5.14 2.32
CA VAL A 183 0.54 4.08 3.06
C VAL A 183 2.03 4.36 3.01
N VAL A 184 2.67 4.41 4.18
CA VAL A 184 4.13 4.54 4.31
C VAL A 184 4.65 3.36 5.10
N VAL A 185 5.62 2.63 4.53
CA VAL A 185 6.28 1.47 5.16
C VAL A 185 7.77 1.73 5.24
N THR A 186 8.35 1.52 6.43
CA THR A 186 9.80 1.56 6.67
C THR A 186 10.24 0.29 7.39
N GLN A 187 11.51 -0.06 7.27
CA GLN A 187 12.08 -1.20 7.99
C GLN A 187 12.84 -0.77 9.25
N ARG A 188 12.48 0.37 9.85
CA ARG A 188 13.13 0.77 11.10
C ARG A 188 12.75 -0.21 12.20
N PHE A 189 13.71 -1.01 12.63
CA PHE A 189 13.60 -1.76 13.87
C PHE A 189 13.59 -0.74 15.00
N SER A 190 12.46 -0.56 15.68
CA SER A 190 12.48 -0.10 17.06
C SER A 190 13.11 -1.23 17.87
N ALA A 191 14.36 -1.07 18.28
CA ALA A 191 14.91 -1.92 19.32
C ALA A 191 13.98 -1.79 20.53
N GLY A 192 13.14 -2.82 20.81
CA GLY A 192 12.35 -2.87 22.02
C GLY A 192 10.84 -3.01 21.92
N VAL A 193 10.24 -3.16 20.73
CA VAL A 193 8.81 -3.56 20.66
C VAL A 193 8.74 -5.09 20.58
N PRO A 194 8.15 -5.80 21.57
CA PRO A 194 7.97 -7.23 21.49
C PRO A 194 7.05 -7.57 20.32
N SER A 195 7.37 -8.70 19.66
CA SER A 195 6.55 -9.28 18.60
C SER A 195 5.08 -9.41 19.06
N PRO A 196 4.07 -9.12 18.24
CA PRO A 196 2.66 -9.24 18.63
C PRO A 196 2.20 -10.69 18.88
N GLU A 197 3.08 -11.68 18.90
CA GLU A 197 2.78 -13.09 19.14
C GLU A 197 3.24 -13.62 20.53
N SER A 198 3.53 -12.76 21.50
CA SER A 198 3.74 -13.27 22.87
C SER A 198 2.36 -13.52 23.52
N PRO A 199 2.02 -14.77 23.88
CA PRO A 199 0.78 -15.05 24.58
C PRO A 199 0.80 -14.34 25.94
N CYS A 200 -0.31 -13.70 26.28
CA CYS A 200 -0.56 -13.09 27.56
C CYS A 200 -0.29 -14.11 28.70
N PRO A 201 0.56 -13.83 29.68
CA PRO A 201 0.75 -14.74 30.80
C PRO A 201 -0.56 -14.91 31.56
N THR A 202 -1.13 -16.11 31.57
CA THR A 202 -2.24 -16.49 32.42
C THR A 202 -1.87 -16.27 33.88
N ARG A 203 -2.54 -15.33 34.54
CA ARG A 203 -2.48 -15.21 35.99
C ARG A 203 -3.10 -16.47 36.60
N SER A 204 -2.28 -17.27 37.26
CA SER A 204 -2.76 -18.28 38.19
C SER A 204 -3.35 -17.59 39.41
N VAL A 205 -4.57 -17.98 39.77
CA VAL A 205 -5.23 -17.64 41.03
C VAL A 205 -4.76 -18.62 42.10
#